data_6ed15a9c2518b9351bdc6ca3c628cfcd
#
_entry.id   6ed15a9c2518b9351bdc6ca3c628cfcd
#
_cell.length_a   1.000
_cell.length_b   1.000
_cell.length_c   1.000
_cell.angle_alpha   90.00
_cell.angle_beta   90.00
_cell.angle_gamma   90.00
#
_symmetry.space_group_name_H-M   'P 1'
#
loop_
_entity.id
_entity.type
_entity.pdbx_description
1 polymer ?
#
loop_
_entity_poly.entity_id
_entity_poly.type
_entity_poly.pdbx_seq_one_letter_code
_entity_poly.pdbx_strand_id
1 'polypeptide(L)'
;MPATRKPKPKPSLRCTVVVLDERWTEALPDAERLAKRAARAAFAGARRRGRRLLNVALEADKGVRALNARDRKKDKPTNVLSYPSGERDFLGDMVLARQTVWREAREQRKSPADHFTHLVVHGTLHLLGYDHETGEADAERMEALERRILAKLGIADPYALDRQTVENVRSRRR
;
A
#
# COMPACT_ATOMS: atom_id res chain seq x y z
N MET A 1 47.76 8.40 0.73
CA MET A 1 46.73 8.30 -0.30
C MET A 1 45.37 8.16 0.38
N PRO A 2 44.46 9.14 0.30
CA PRO A 2 43.09 8.97 0.87
C PRO A 2 42.34 7.96 0.01
N ALA A 3 41.78 6.94 0.67
CA ALA A 3 40.95 5.93 0.02
C ALA A 3 39.70 6.58 -0.58
N THR A 4 39.56 6.51 -1.89
CA THR A 4 38.37 6.99 -2.63
C THR A 4 37.14 6.21 -2.16
N ARG A 5 36.32 6.81 -1.33
CA ARG A 5 35.06 6.24 -0.84
C ARG A 5 34.11 6.05 -2.02
N LYS A 6 33.88 4.81 -2.44
CA LYS A 6 32.91 4.50 -3.51
C LYS A 6 31.56 5.16 -3.17
N PRO A 7 30.91 5.83 -4.14
CA PRO A 7 29.62 6.46 -3.90
C PRO A 7 28.61 5.40 -3.44
N LYS A 8 27.86 5.73 -2.38
CA LYS A 8 26.79 4.84 -1.88
C LYS A 8 25.73 4.67 -2.96
N PRO A 9 25.27 3.45 -3.24
CA PRO A 9 24.25 3.22 -4.25
C PRO A 9 22.98 4.00 -3.92
N LYS A 10 22.34 4.56 -4.96
CA LYS A 10 21.06 5.26 -4.80
C LYS A 10 20.02 4.30 -4.24
N PRO A 11 19.15 4.76 -3.31
CA PRO A 11 18.06 3.95 -2.81
C PRO A 11 17.16 3.48 -3.95
N SER A 12 16.79 2.21 -3.97
CA SER A 12 15.92 1.65 -5.01
C SER A 12 15.06 0.50 -4.48
N LEU A 13 13.84 0.40 -4.99
CA LEU A 13 12.94 -0.72 -4.76
C LEU A 13 12.70 -1.47 -6.06
N ARG A 14 13.03 -2.77 -6.06
CA ARG A 14 12.58 -3.70 -7.08
C ARG A 14 11.27 -4.33 -6.61
N CYS A 15 10.22 -4.11 -7.37
CA CYS A 15 8.91 -4.69 -7.11
C CYS A 15 8.61 -5.75 -8.17
N THR A 16 8.38 -6.98 -7.75
CA THR A 16 7.90 -8.09 -8.59
C THR A 16 6.40 -8.21 -8.40
N VAL A 17 5.65 -8.34 -9.50
CA VAL A 17 4.20 -8.53 -9.45
C VAL A 17 3.87 -9.88 -10.06
N VAL A 18 3.06 -10.67 -9.35
CA VAL A 18 2.56 -11.96 -9.79
C VAL A 18 1.04 -11.89 -9.87
N VAL A 19 0.48 -12.23 -11.01
CA VAL A 19 -0.97 -12.28 -11.23
C VAL A 19 -1.42 -13.72 -10.99
N LEU A 20 -2.19 -13.95 -9.94
CA LEU A 20 -2.75 -15.25 -9.55
C LEU A 20 -4.22 -15.39 -10.00
N ASP A 21 -4.96 -14.29 -10.11
CA ASP A 21 -6.30 -14.22 -10.73
C ASP A 21 -6.19 -13.39 -12.01
N GLU A 22 -6.25 -14.03 -13.16
CA GLU A 22 -6.09 -13.38 -14.49
C GLU A 22 -7.10 -12.25 -14.74
N ARG A 23 -8.27 -12.30 -14.09
CA ARG A 23 -9.27 -11.22 -14.15
C ARG A 23 -8.79 -9.87 -13.63
N TRP A 24 -7.66 -9.82 -12.92
CA TRP A 24 -6.98 -8.57 -12.62
C TRP A 24 -6.54 -7.85 -13.89
N THR A 25 -5.92 -8.58 -14.83
CA THR A 25 -5.43 -8.02 -16.07
C THR A 25 -6.58 -7.54 -16.98
N GLU A 26 -7.71 -8.26 -16.98
CA GLU A 26 -8.92 -7.86 -17.71
C GLU A 26 -9.54 -6.58 -17.13
N ALA A 27 -9.67 -6.52 -15.79
CA ALA A 27 -10.33 -5.42 -15.10
C ALA A 27 -9.44 -4.17 -14.93
N LEU A 28 -8.13 -4.36 -14.82
CA LEU A 28 -7.12 -3.30 -14.68
C LEU A 28 -5.84 -3.69 -15.44
N PRO A 29 -5.80 -3.49 -16.78
CA PRO A 29 -4.66 -3.89 -17.61
C PRO A 29 -3.31 -3.34 -17.14
N ASP A 30 -3.33 -2.18 -16.52
CA ASP A 30 -2.15 -1.49 -15.98
C ASP A 30 -1.76 -1.90 -14.55
N ALA A 31 -2.42 -2.89 -13.93
CA ALA A 31 -2.23 -3.24 -12.50
C ALA A 31 -0.77 -3.44 -12.13
N GLU A 32 0.00 -4.16 -12.94
CA GLU A 32 1.44 -4.38 -12.69
C GLU A 32 2.23 -3.07 -12.69
N ARG A 33 1.99 -2.21 -13.68
CA ARG A 33 2.65 -0.90 -13.80
C ARG A 33 2.30 0.02 -12.63
N LEU A 34 1.04 0.06 -12.25
CA LEU A 34 0.55 0.84 -11.11
C LEU A 34 1.14 0.34 -9.79
N ALA A 35 1.16 -0.97 -9.54
CA ALA A 35 1.76 -1.56 -8.35
C ALA A 35 3.24 -1.18 -8.21
N LYS A 36 4.02 -1.36 -9.28
CA LYS A 36 5.45 -1.00 -9.30
C LYS A 36 5.68 0.49 -9.06
N ARG A 37 4.86 1.34 -9.66
CA ARG A 37 4.91 2.81 -9.48
C ARG A 37 4.56 3.21 -8.05
N ALA A 38 3.49 2.67 -7.51
CA ALA A 38 3.02 2.94 -6.15
C ALA A 38 4.04 2.52 -5.08
N ALA A 39 4.54 1.28 -5.18
CA ALA A 39 5.53 0.75 -4.25
C ALA A 39 6.83 1.57 -4.25
N ARG A 40 7.33 1.94 -5.43
CA ARG A 40 8.53 2.79 -5.55
C ARG A 40 8.29 4.19 -4.98
N ALA A 41 7.13 4.78 -5.21
CA ALA A 41 6.77 6.09 -4.65
C ALA A 41 6.69 6.04 -3.12
N ALA A 42 6.11 4.98 -2.55
CA ALA A 42 6.06 4.76 -1.10
C ALA A 42 7.47 4.62 -0.50
N PHE A 43 8.32 3.81 -1.12
CA PHE A 43 9.70 3.62 -0.68
C PHE A 43 10.50 4.92 -0.69
N ALA A 44 10.39 5.69 -1.78
CA ALA A 44 11.04 7.00 -1.92
C ALA A 44 10.48 8.03 -0.93
N GLY A 45 9.15 8.06 -0.75
CA GLY A 45 8.46 8.95 0.18
C GLY A 45 8.84 8.70 1.64
N ALA A 46 9.05 7.45 2.01
CA ALA A 46 9.54 7.04 3.32
C ALA A 46 11.04 7.31 3.53
N ARG A 47 11.75 7.85 2.53
CA ARG A 47 13.18 8.20 2.57
C ARG A 47 14.07 7.04 3.03
N ARG A 48 13.71 5.80 2.69
CA ARG A 48 14.50 4.62 3.05
C ARG A 48 15.78 4.53 2.20
N ARG A 49 16.81 3.88 2.75
CA ARG A 49 18.11 3.72 2.10
C ARG A 49 18.32 2.28 1.64
N GLY A 50 19.29 2.11 0.73
CA GLY A 50 19.68 0.81 0.21
C GLY A 50 18.80 0.30 -0.92
N ARG A 51 19.09 -0.91 -1.35
CA ARG A 51 18.29 -1.64 -2.33
C ARG A 51 17.37 -2.60 -1.59
N ARG A 52 16.12 -2.68 -2.01
CA ARG A 52 15.11 -3.54 -1.41
C ARG A 52 14.33 -4.27 -2.48
N LEU A 53 13.79 -5.42 -2.10
CA LEU A 53 12.88 -6.23 -2.90
C LEU A 53 11.50 -6.22 -2.25
N LEU A 54 10.46 -6.30 -3.06
CA LEU A 54 9.06 -6.43 -2.65
C LEU A 54 8.35 -7.31 -3.66
N ASN A 55 7.57 -8.28 -3.20
CA ASN A 55 6.65 -9.03 -4.04
C ASN A 55 5.21 -8.57 -3.82
N VAL A 56 4.45 -8.48 -4.89
CA VAL A 56 3.02 -8.16 -4.89
C VAL A 56 2.28 -9.25 -5.64
N ALA A 57 1.35 -9.93 -4.99
CA ALA A 57 0.47 -10.91 -5.61
C ALA A 57 -0.92 -10.31 -5.81
N LEU A 58 -1.48 -10.49 -6.99
CA LEU A 58 -2.81 -10.06 -7.38
C LEU A 58 -3.74 -11.29 -7.42
N GLU A 59 -4.58 -11.42 -6.39
CA GLU A 59 -5.33 -12.63 -6.10
C GLU A 59 -6.86 -12.34 -6.10
N ALA A 60 -7.66 -13.39 -6.15
CA ALA A 60 -9.10 -13.32 -5.90
C ALA A 60 -9.41 -13.30 -4.39
N ASP A 61 -10.58 -12.80 -4.00
CA ASP A 61 -11.02 -12.77 -2.60
C ASP A 61 -10.96 -14.14 -1.93
N LYS A 62 -11.24 -15.24 -2.66
CA LYS A 62 -11.19 -16.60 -2.13
C LYS A 62 -9.79 -16.97 -1.64
N GLY A 63 -8.74 -16.65 -2.42
CA GLY A 63 -7.36 -16.91 -2.04
C GLY A 63 -6.92 -16.05 -0.86
N VAL A 64 -7.25 -14.77 -0.86
CA VAL A 64 -6.94 -13.85 0.25
C VAL A 64 -7.68 -14.25 1.53
N ARG A 65 -8.96 -14.68 1.44
CA ARG A 65 -9.71 -15.21 2.58
C ARG A 65 -9.01 -16.44 3.20
N ALA A 66 -8.53 -17.36 2.36
CA ALA A 66 -7.82 -18.56 2.83
C ALA A 66 -6.52 -18.18 3.57
N LEU A 67 -5.74 -17.24 3.02
CA LEU A 67 -4.54 -16.70 3.69
C LEU A 67 -4.88 -16.02 5.01
N ASN A 68 -5.91 -15.16 5.03
CA ASN A 68 -6.34 -14.44 6.23
C ASN A 68 -6.83 -15.40 7.34
N ALA A 69 -7.57 -16.45 6.97
CA ALA A 69 -8.01 -17.49 7.91
C ALA A 69 -6.83 -18.27 8.49
N ARG A 70 -5.88 -18.68 7.64
CA ARG A 70 -4.70 -19.43 8.03
C ARG A 70 -3.77 -18.63 8.95
N ASP A 71 -3.43 -17.41 8.54
CA ASP A 71 -2.32 -16.65 9.12
C ASP A 71 -2.79 -15.67 10.21
N ARG A 72 -4.01 -15.16 10.12
CA ARG A 72 -4.56 -14.15 11.04
C ARG A 72 -5.80 -14.62 11.81
N LYS A 73 -6.24 -15.87 11.61
CA LYS A 73 -7.43 -16.46 12.22
C LYS A 73 -8.73 -15.70 11.93
N LYS A 74 -8.78 -15.00 10.77
CA LYS A 74 -9.93 -14.22 10.33
C LYS A 74 -10.49 -14.82 9.04
N ASP A 75 -11.58 -15.58 9.13
CA ASP A 75 -12.23 -16.23 7.98
C ASP A 75 -13.09 -15.24 7.19
N LYS A 76 -12.45 -14.21 6.65
CA LYS A 76 -13.07 -13.22 5.77
C LYS A 76 -12.04 -12.65 4.80
N PRO A 77 -12.43 -12.22 3.60
CA PRO A 77 -11.53 -11.50 2.72
C PRO A 77 -11.17 -10.15 3.33
N THR A 78 -9.99 -9.65 2.97
CA THR A 78 -9.54 -8.28 3.23
C THR A 78 -8.98 -7.71 1.92
N ASN A 79 -8.81 -6.41 1.84
CA ASN A 79 -8.32 -5.76 0.61
C ASN A 79 -6.84 -6.05 0.34
N VAL A 80 -6.00 -5.99 1.36
CA VAL A 80 -4.56 -6.25 1.28
C VAL A 80 -4.05 -6.97 2.53
N LEU A 81 -3.17 -7.94 2.33
CA LEU A 81 -2.36 -8.58 3.36
C LEU A 81 -0.91 -8.23 3.12
N SER A 82 -0.19 -7.83 4.16
CA SER A 82 1.24 -7.55 4.12
C SER A 82 1.98 -8.45 5.08
N TYR A 83 3.04 -9.09 4.60
CA TYR A 83 3.87 -10.06 5.33
C TYR A 83 5.32 -9.55 5.36
N PRO A 84 5.75 -8.88 6.44
CA PRO A 84 7.13 -8.45 6.59
C PRO A 84 8.08 -9.65 6.61
N SER A 85 9.18 -9.58 5.86
CA SER A 85 10.16 -10.67 5.81
C SER A 85 11.08 -10.72 7.03
N GLY A 86 11.32 -9.59 7.67
CA GLY A 86 12.37 -9.44 8.69
C GLY A 86 13.77 -9.34 8.11
N GLU A 87 13.96 -9.48 6.81
CA GLU A 87 15.28 -9.45 6.16
C GLU A 87 15.69 -8.03 5.76
N ARG A 88 17.03 -7.84 5.68
CA ARG A 88 17.57 -6.51 5.36
C ARG A 88 17.22 -6.04 3.95
N ASP A 89 17.32 -6.91 2.95
CA ASP A 89 17.21 -6.53 1.53
C ASP A 89 15.88 -6.95 0.89
N PHE A 90 15.03 -7.65 1.62
CA PHE A 90 13.69 -8.03 1.24
C PHE A 90 12.67 -7.44 2.22
N LEU A 91 11.72 -6.63 1.73
CA LEU A 91 10.68 -6.04 2.58
C LEU A 91 9.63 -7.06 2.98
N GLY A 92 9.27 -7.94 2.05
CA GLY A 92 8.25 -8.95 2.26
C GLY A 92 7.32 -9.10 1.08
N ASP A 93 6.18 -9.74 1.37
CA ASP A 93 5.14 -10.05 0.39
C ASP A 93 3.87 -9.26 0.69
N MET A 94 3.16 -8.89 -0.36
CA MET A 94 1.86 -8.23 -0.30
C MET A 94 0.88 -8.98 -1.20
N VAL A 95 -0.35 -9.19 -0.73
CA VAL A 95 -1.41 -9.85 -1.51
C VAL A 95 -2.64 -8.96 -1.53
N LEU A 96 -3.17 -8.65 -2.72
CA LEU A 96 -4.39 -7.83 -2.89
C LEU A 96 -5.55 -8.68 -3.40
N ALA A 97 -6.75 -8.43 -2.86
CA ALA A 97 -7.99 -9.13 -3.17
C ALA A 97 -8.83 -8.35 -4.19
N ARG A 98 -8.98 -8.89 -5.41
CA ARG A 98 -9.61 -8.17 -6.51
C ARG A 98 -11.03 -7.68 -6.21
N GLN A 99 -11.92 -8.59 -5.84
CA GLN A 99 -13.34 -8.24 -5.66
C GLN A 99 -13.53 -7.24 -4.51
N THR A 100 -12.78 -7.41 -3.42
CA THR A 100 -12.79 -6.47 -2.28
C THR A 100 -12.31 -5.09 -2.70
N VAL A 101 -11.22 -4.99 -3.46
CA VAL A 101 -10.70 -3.71 -3.97
C VAL A 101 -11.76 -2.99 -4.83
N TRP A 102 -12.44 -3.70 -5.73
CA TRP A 102 -13.49 -3.11 -6.56
C TRP A 102 -14.73 -2.69 -5.77
N ARG A 103 -15.14 -3.50 -4.80
CA ARG A 103 -16.26 -3.17 -3.92
C ARG A 103 -15.98 -1.91 -3.12
N GLU A 104 -14.83 -1.83 -2.45
CA GLU A 104 -14.43 -0.67 -1.66
C GLU A 104 -14.26 0.59 -2.51
N ALA A 105 -13.67 0.48 -3.70
CA ALA A 105 -13.56 1.61 -4.61
C ALA A 105 -14.94 2.19 -4.95
N ARG A 106 -15.93 1.34 -5.23
CA ARG A 106 -17.30 1.75 -5.49
C ARG A 106 -17.95 2.41 -4.27
N GLU A 107 -17.84 1.79 -3.10
CA GLU A 107 -18.39 2.31 -1.85
C GLU A 107 -17.80 3.68 -1.49
N GLN A 108 -16.51 3.85 -1.72
CA GLN A 108 -15.78 5.10 -1.46
C GLN A 108 -15.83 6.10 -2.63
N ARG A 109 -16.56 5.80 -3.71
CA ARG A 109 -16.67 6.65 -4.92
C ARG A 109 -15.31 7.01 -5.52
N LYS A 110 -14.38 6.06 -5.53
CA LYS A 110 -13.04 6.18 -6.11
C LYS A 110 -12.93 5.32 -7.36
N SER A 111 -12.00 5.65 -8.27
CA SER A 111 -11.65 4.73 -9.34
C SER A 111 -10.98 3.48 -8.76
N PRO A 112 -11.20 2.28 -9.33
CA PRO A 112 -10.47 1.08 -8.92
C PRO A 112 -8.95 1.25 -9.01
N ALA A 113 -8.45 1.98 -10.01
CA ALA A 113 -7.04 2.26 -10.18
C ALA A 113 -6.46 3.11 -9.03
N ASP A 114 -7.18 4.14 -8.58
CA ASP A 114 -6.75 5.01 -7.48
C ASP A 114 -6.80 4.26 -6.15
N HIS A 115 -7.88 3.51 -5.90
CA HIS A 115 -8.00 2.72 -4.67
C HIS A 115 -6.94 1.63 -4.61
N PHE A 116 -6.72 0.90 -5.70
CA PHE A 116 -5.64 -0.08 -5.83
C PHE A 116 -4.26 0.55 -5.55
N THR A 117 -3.97 1.69 -6.16
CA THR A 117 -2.70 2.41 -5.96
C THR A 117 -2.53 2.83 -4.51
N HIS A 118 -3.59 3.34 -3.86
CA HIS A 118 -3.59 3.66 -2.43
C HIS A 118 -3.25 2.43 -1.59
N LEU A 119 -3.90 1.29 -1.82
CA LEU A 119 -3.66 0.06 -1.06
C LEU A 119 -2.22 -0.46 -1.21
N VAL A 120 -1.61 -0.33 -2.41
CA VAL A 120 -0.20 -0.70 -2.61
C VAL A 120 0.74 0.26 -1.87
N VAL A 121 0.46 1.56 -1.86
CA VAL A 121 1.21 2.53 -1.04
C VAL A 121 1.10 2.15 0.44
N HIS A 122 -0.10 1.96 0.94
CA HIS A 122 -0.42 1.59 2.31
C HIS A 122 0.32 0.33 2.76
N GLY A 123 0.17 -0.77 2.02
CA GLY A 123 0.84 -2.04 2.31
C GLY A 123 2.37 -1.93 2.26
N THR A 124 2.92 -1.14 1.33
CA THR A 124 4.37 -0.89 1.27
C THR A 124 4.85 -0.14 2.51
N LEU A 125 4.10 0.84 3.01
CA LEU A 125 4.44 1.55 4.24
C LEU A 125 4.39 0.62 5.46
N HIS A 126 3.42 -0.28 5.54
CA HIS A 126 3.40 -1.32 6.57
C HIS A 126 4.67 -2.19 6.54
N LEU A 127 5.08 -2.65 5.37
CA LEU A 127 6.32 -3.43 5.20
C LEU A 127 7.58 -2.63 5.55
N LEU A 128 7.51 -1.29 5.51
CA LEU A 128 8.56 -0.38 5.95
C LEU A 128 8.51 -0.06 7.45
N GLY A 129 7.56 -0.65 8.19
CA GLY A 129 7.43 -0.53 9.64
C GLY A 129 6.55 0.64 10.10
N TYR A 130 5.77 1.25 9.20
CA TYR A 130 4.71 2.17 9.62
C TYR A 130 3.50 1.37 10.08
N ASP A 131 2.86 1.80 11.16
CA ASP A 131 1.67 1.16 11.69
C ASP A 131 0.66 2.21 12.13
N HIS A 132 -0.60 1.98 11.82
CA HIS A 132 -1.71 2.85 12.22
C HIS A 132 -2.52 2.27 13.40
N GLU A 133 -2.19 1.06 13.84
CA GLU A 133 -2.87 0.37 14.95
C GLU A 133 -2.18 0.59 16.30
N THR A 134 -0.95 1.11 16.31
CA THR A 134 -0.13 1.30 17.52
C THR A 134 -0.46 2.57 18.31
N GLY A 135 -1.23 3.50 17.73
CA GLY A 135 -1.68 4.72 18.39
C GLY A 135 -2.06 5.82 17.42
N GLU A 136 -2.77 6.84 17.92
CA GLU A 136 -3.27 7.97 17.12
C GLU A 136 -2.13 8.73 16.41
N ALA A 137 -1.03 8.98 17.10
CA ALA A 137 0.13 9.69 16.53
C ALA A 137 0.81 8.91 15.39
N ASP A 138 0.86 7.58 15.47
CA ASP A 138 1.43 6.73 14.43
C ASP A 138 0.48 6.62 13.24
N ALA A 139 -0.83 6.53 13.50
CA ALA A 139 -1.86 6.58 12.47
C ALA A 139 -1.78 7.91 11.68
N GLU A 140 -1.74 9.04 12.37
CA GLU A 140 -1.65 10.37 11.76
C GLU A 140 -0.37 10.54 10.91
N ARG A 141 0.76 10.02 11.41
CA ARG A 141 2.04 10.04 10.70
C ARG A 141 1.98 9.22 9.40
N MET A 142 1.42 8.03 9.45
CA MET A 142 1.27 7.15 8.30
C MET A 142 0.32 7.75 7.26
N GLU A 143 -0.85 8.21 7.67
CA GLU A 143 -1.83 8.86 6.81
C GLU A 143 -1.29 10.14 6.14
N ALA A 144 -0.56 10.98 6.90
CA ALA A 144 0.08 12.16 6.34
C ALA A 144 1.13 11.82 5.27
N LEU A 145 1.84 10.71 5.45
CA LEU A 145 2.80 10.22 4.47
C LEU A 145 2.10 9.67 3.23
N GLU A 146 1.02 8.89 3.40
CA GLU A 146 0.20 8.39 2.30
C GLU A 146 -0.35 9.53 1.45
N ARG A 147 -0.95 10.55 2.05
CA ARG A 147 -1.47 11.74 1.34
C ARG A 147 -0.40 12.41 0.48
N ARG A 148 0.80 12.61 1.03
CA ARG A 148 1.91 13.22 0.28
C ARG A 148 2.37 12.37 -0.91
N ILE A 149 2.41 11.06 -0.73
CA ILE A 149 2.82 10.12 -1.78
C ILE A 149 1.76 10.08 -2.87
N LEU A 150 0.49 9.94 -2.50
CA LEU A 150 -0.64 9.87 -3.42
C LEU A 150 -0.82 11.17 -4.21
N ALA A 151 -0.64 12.34 -3.58
CA ALA A 151 -0.66 13.63 -4.26
C ALA A 151 0.40 13.70 -5.38
N LYS A 152 1.61 13.19 -5.14
CA LYS A 152 2.67 13.11 -6.16
C LYS A 152 2.33 12.14 -7.30
N LEU A 153 1.48 11.17 -7.05
CA LEU A 153 0.97 10.24 -8.05
C LEU A 153 -0.25 10.78 -8.80
N GLY A 154 -0.75 11.98 -8.43
CA GLY A 154 -1.94 12.59 -9.01
C GLY A 154 -3.25 12.02 -8.47
N ILE A 155 -3.23 11.39 -7.29
CA ILE A 155 -4.39 10.76 -6.66
C ILE A 155 -4.89 11.64 -5.53
N ALA A 156 -6.20 11.83 -5.47
CA ALA A 156 -6.87 12.60 -4.44
C ALA A 156 -6.66 12.01 -3.05
N ASP A 157 -6.76 12.87 -2.02
CA ASP A 157 -6.65 12.48 -0.62
C ASP A 157 -7.69 11.39 -0.27
N PRO A 158 -7.26 10.19 0.13
CA PRO A 158 -8.16 9.10 0.43
C PRO A 158 -9.01 9.33 1.70
N TYR A 159 -8.58 10.25 2.56
CA TYR A 159 -9.20 10.55 3.86
C TYR A 159 -10.03 11.85 3.86
N ALA A 160 -10.25 12.48 2.70
CA ALA A 160 -10.92 13.78 2.62
C ALA A 160 -12.37 13.77 3.14
N LEU A 161 -13.11 12.70 2.84
CA LEU A 161 -14.51 12.56 3.29
C LEU A 161 -14.63 12.37 4.80
N ASP A 162 -13.73 11.60 5.40
CA ASP A 162 -13.73 11.35 6.84
C ASP A 162 -13.44 12.63 7.63
N ARG A 163 -12.51 13.45 7.14
CA ARG A 163 -12.19 14.75 7.76
C ARG A 163 -13.33 15.75 7.65
N GLN A 164 -14.02 15.84 6.52
CA GLN A 164 -15.19 16.70 6.38
C GLN A 164 -16.31 16.31 7.35
N THR A 165 -16.50 15.02 7.58
CA THR A 165 -17.50 14.54 8.55
C THR A 165 -17.13 14.94 9.96
N VAL A 166 -15.86 14.81 10.35
CA VAL A 166 -15.37 15.21 11.68
C VAL A 166 -15.47 16.73 11.90
N GLU A 167 -15.11 17.54 10.91
CA GLU A 167 -15.23 19.00 10.98
C GLU A 167 -16.69 19.46 11.08
N ASN A 168 -17.59 18.85 10.30
CA ASN A 168 -19.02 19.15 10.35
C ASN A 168 -19.65 18.79 11.72
N VAL A 169 -19.20 17.72 12.37
CA VAL A 169 -19.65 17.35 13.71
C VAL A 169 -19.14 18.33 14.76
N ARG A 170 -17.88 18.77 14.65
CA ARG A 170 -17.29 19.77 15.57
C ARG A 170 -17.93 21.14 15.43
N SER A 171 -18.29 21.57 14.21
CA SER A 171 -18.94 22.86 13.98
C SER A 171 -20.38 22.92 14.46
N ARG A 172 -21.10 21.79 14.52
CA ARG A 172 -22.48 21.70 15.05
C ARG A 172 -22.55 21.66 16.57
N ARG A 173 -21.43 21.52 17.27
CA ARG A 173 -21.35 21.49 18.75
C ARG A 173 -20.85 22.81 19.33
N ARG A 174 -20.63 23.83 18.52
CA ARG A 174 -20.35 25.22 18.91
C ARG A 174 -21.57 26.09 18.66
#